data_adb67adcdc6f6e4d433cd6cfb8667d2c
#
_entry.id   adb67adcdc6f6e4d433cd6cfb8667d2c
#
_cell.length_a   1.000
_cell.length_b   1.000
_cell.length_c   1.000
_cell.angle_alpha   90.00
_cell.angle_beta   90.00
_cell.angle_gamma   90.00
#
_symmetry.space_group_name_H-M   'P 1'
#
loop_
_entity.id
_entity.type
_entity.pdbx_description
1 polymer ?
#
loop_
_entity_poly.entity_id
_entity_poly.type
_entity_poly.pdbx_seq_one_letter_code
_entity_poly.pdbx_strand_id
1 'polypeptide(L)'
;MVTCYTCHRGDQNPRVTPTIAGIYGAPNFAEPDDIVKDAPNAPPAAEILDKYLQALGGAQRVAAIASLVAKGTYQGYSAEEGQKIPVDIYAKSPMQRSQIAHTLNGDLATTYDGNAAYSEVPGAPVPVLGLTGAELEGAKLDALLSFPAGIKTMFSDWKVGFPVEIAGSDADVVQGRLTPSSLPVKLYFDQKTGLLVRQVRYTESPLGRNATQVDYSDYRAVNGVKMPFHIVTSWFDGRGDVQLSEIQANAAIDAAKFRKPAPPTPPK
;
A
#
# COMPACT_ATOMS: atom_id res chain seq x y z
N MET A 1 7.19 -12.66 -20.70
CA MET A 1 6.12 -11.92 -21.41
C MET A 1 4.89 -12.83 -21.49
N VAL A 2 3.74 -12.41 -20.99
CA VAL A 2 2.47 -13.13 -21.12
C VAL A 2 1.78 -12.62 -22.35
N THR A 3 1.37 -13.51 -23.25
CA THR A 3 0.66 -13.19 -24.49
C THR A 3 -0.67 -13.94 -24.52
N CYS A 4 -1.60 -13.57 -25.41
CA CYS A 4 -2.84 -14.30 -25.60
C CYS A 4 -2.61 -15.80 -25.85
N TYR A 5 -1.51 -16.15 -26.53
CA TYR A 5 -1.13 -17.54 -26.79
C TYR A 5 -0.75 -18.31 -25.54
N THR A 6 -0.24 -17.64 -24.49
CA THR A 6 0.16 -18.27 -23.23
C THR A 6 -1.01 -19.02 -22.57
N CYS A 7 -2.21 -18.45 -22.62
CA CYS A 7 -3.42 -19.05 -22.07
C CYS A 7 -4.21 -19.83 -23.11
N HIS A 8 -4.40 -19.26 -24.30
CA HIS A 8 -5.28 -19.80 -25.33
C HIS A 8 -4.65 -20.92 -26.17
N ARG A 9 -3.33 -20.86 -26.43
CA ARG A 9 -2.60 -21.85 -27.25
C ARG A 9 -3.29 -22.17 -28.57
N GLY A 10 -3.85 -21.15 -29.24
CA GLY A 10 -4.55 -21.29 -30.51
C GLY A 10 -6.02 -21.72 -30.42
N ASP A 11 -6.59 -21.80 -29.20
CA ASP A 11 -7.98 -22.13 -28.95
C ASP A 11 -8.79 -20.87 -28.59
N GLN A 12 -10.09 -20.83 -28.89
CA GLN A 12 -10.98 -19.73 -28.49
C GLN A 12 -11.15 -19.68 -26.96
N ASN A 13 -11.13 -20.83 -26.29
CA ASN A 13 -11.19 -20.94 -24.86
C ASN A 13 -9.78 -21.10 -24.28
N PRO A 14 -9.42 -20.39 -23.20
CA PRO A 14 -8.13 -20.57 -22.58
C PRO A 14 -7.97 -22.00 -22.04
N ARG A 15 -6.92 -22.69 -22.47
CA ARG A 15 -6.57 -24.05 -22.00
C ARG A 15 -5.80 -24.04 -20.70
N VAL A 16 -5.13 -22.93 -20.41
CA VAL A 16 -4.35 -22.74 -19.20
C VAL A 16 -4.66 -21.35 -18.66
N THR A 17 -5.14 -21.29 -17.44
CA THR A 17 -5.26 -20.02 -16.72
C THR A 17 -4.07 -19.92 -15.76
N PRO A 18 -3.12 -19.00 -16.02
CA PRO A 18 -2.02 -18.79 -15.08
C PRO A 18 -2.58 -18.42 -13.71
N THR A 19 -2.07 -19.05 -12.68
CA THR A 19 -2.42 -18.64 -11.33
C THR A 19 -1.65 -17.38 -10.97
N ILE A 20 -2.36 -16.36 -10.52
CA ILE A 20 -1.79 -15.17 -9.90
C ILE A 20 -1.78 -15.28 -8.38
N ALA A 21 -2.19 -16.42 -7.82
CA ALA A 21 -2.27 -16.67 -6.39
C ALA A 21 -0.94 -16.45 -5.66
N GLY A 22 0.20 -16.64 -6.34
CA GLY A 22 1.52 -16.33 -5.79
C GLY A 22 1.77 -14.82 -5.61
N ILE A 23 1.06 -13.96 -6.35
CA ILE A 23 1.19 -12.51 -6.30
C ILE A 23 0.09 -11.90 -5.43
N TYR A 24 -1.17 -12.24 -5.70
CA TYR A 24 -2.35 -11.61 -5.08
C TYR A 24 -3.05 -12.50 -4.04
N GLY A 25 -2.59 -13.74 -3.85
CA GLY A 25 -3.32 -14.77 -3.11
C GLY A 25 -4.40 -15.43 -3.97
N ALA A 26 -5.12 -16.40 -3.41
CA ALA A 26 -6.22 -17.04 -4.12
C ALA A 26 -7.34 -16.00 -4.35
N PRO A 27 -7.82 -15.83 -5.60
CA PRO A 27 -8.88 -14.87 -5.87
C PRO A 27 -10.16 -15.30 -5.14
N ASN A 28 -10.76 -14.38 -4.42
CA ASN A 28 -12.09 -14.57 -3.86
C ASN A 28 -13.13 -14.12 -4.87
N PHE A 29 -13.64 -15.06 -5.66
CA PHE A 29 -14.65 -14.78 -6.70
C PHE A 29 -16.00 -14.29 -6.15
N ALA A 30 -16.23 -14.43 -4.84
CA ALA A 30 -17.44 -13.95 -4.20
C ALA A 30 -17.36 -12.47 -3.77
N GLU A 31 -16.17 -11.88 -3.78
CA GLU A 31 -15.97 -10.50 -3.38
C GLU A 31 -16.14 -9.56 -4.58
N PRO A 32 -17.15 -8.64 -4.54
CA PRO A 32 -17.35 -7.68 -5.62
C PRO A 32 -16.22 -6.64 -5.64
N ASP A 33 -15.88 -6.11 -6.82
CA ASP A 33 -14.90 -5.01 -6.96
C ASP A 33 -15.31 -3.77 -6.17
N ASP A 34 -16.63 -3.44 -6.17
CA ASP A 34 -17.19 -2.35 -5.39
C ASP A 34 -18.30 -2.85 -4.44
N ILE A 35 -18.23 -2.46 -3.19
CA ILE A 35 -19.29 -2.71 -2.20
C ILE A 35 -20.34 -1.62 -2.36
N VAL A 36 -21.47 -1.98 -2.97
CA VAL A 36 -22.58 -1.03 -3.22
C VAL A 36 -23.49 -0.87 -1.99
N LYS A 37 -23.67 -1.98 -1.24
CA LYS A 37 -24.51 -2.03 -0.04
C LYS A 37 -23.79 -2.78 1.05
N ASP A 38 -24.05 -2.41 2.30
CA ASP A 38 -23.54 -3.17 3.44
C ASP A 38 -24.05 -4.60 3.40
N ALA A 39 -23.19 -5.53 3.79
CA ALA A 39 -23.55 -6.93 3.97
C ALA A 39 -24.63 -7.06 5.07
N PRO A 40 -25.58 -7.99 4.96
CA PRO A 40 -26.56 -8.22 5.99
C PRO A 40 -25.91 -8.48 7.36
N ASN A 41 -26.40 -7.81 8.39
CA ASN A 41 -25.88 -7.92 9.78
C ASN A 41 -24.39 -7.54 9.95
N ALA A 42 -23.79 -6.86 9.00
CA ALA A 42 -22.42 -6.34 9.16
C ALA A 42 -22.39 -5.28 10.27
N PRO A 43 -21.32 -5.24 11.07
CA PRO A 43 -21.14 -4.17 12.03
C PRO A 43 -20.95 -2.84 11.29
N PRO A 44 -21.32 -1.69 11.90
CA PRO A 44 -21.03 -0.39 11.32
C PRO A 44 -19.52 -0.20 11.05
N ALA A 45 -19.16 0.38 9.92
CA ALA A 45 -17.74 0.65 9.59
C ALA A 45 -17.01 1.41 10.72
N ALA A 46 -17.73 2.33 11.41
CA ALA A 46 -17.16 3.08 12.54
C ALA A 46 -16.66 2.19 13.68
N GLU A 47 -17.37 1.09 13.97
CA GLU A 47 -16.98 0.13 15.03
C GLU A 47 -15.71 -0.64 14.64
N ILE A 48 -15.61 -1.07 13.37
CA ILE A 48 -14.43 -1.76 12.85
C ILE A 48 -13.21 -0.83 12.92
N LEU A 49 -13.38 0.44 12.52
CA LEU A 49 -12.32 1.44 12.56
C LEU A 49 -11.91 1.81 14.01
N ASP A 50 -12.87 1.85 14.94
CA ASP A 50 -12.56 2.04 16.36
C ASP A 50 -11.78 0.86 16.94
N LYS A 51 -12.18 -0.38 16.60
CA LYS A 51 -11.45 -1.59 16.98
C LYS A 51 -10.02 -1.56 16.45
N TYR A 52 -9.82 -1.12 15.21
CA TYR A 52 -8.50 -0.94 14.63
C TYR A 52 -7.65 0.07 15.41
N LEU A 53 -8.17 1.27 15.69
CA LEU A 53 -7.43 2.27 16.45
C LEU A 53 -7.09 1.79 17.88
N GLN A 54 -7.98 1.03 18.52
CA GLN A 54 -7.72 0.40 19.80
C GLN A 54 -6.63 -0.69 19.69
N ALA A 55 -6.69 -1.51 18.65
CA ALA A 55 -5.71 -2.56 18.38
C ALA A 55 -4.30 -2.00 18.14
N LEU A 56 -4.18 -0.82 17.54
CA LEU A 56 -2.91 -0.12 17.39
C LEU A 56 -2.31 0.41 18.71
N GLY A 57 -3.10 0.54 19.76
CA GLY A 57 -2.65 1.07 21.07
C GLY A 57 -3.49 2.23 21.57
N GLY A 58 -4.59 2.57 20.92
CA GLY A 58 -5.55 3.61 21.26
C GLY A 58 -5.36 4.91 20.49
N ALA A 59 -6.48 5.55 20.15
CA ALA A 59 -6.51 6.73 19.28
C ALA A 59 -5.58 7.87 19.74
N GLN A 60 -5.46 8.10 21.04
CA GLN A 60 -4.60 9.15 21.58
C GLN A 60 -3.11 8.89 21.31
N ARG A 61 -2.64 7.65 21.51
CA ARG A 61 -1.24 7.30 21.23
C ARG A 61 -0.95 7.34 19.72
N VAL A 62 -1.87 6.84 18.91
CA VAL A 62 -1.74 6.89 17.46
C VAL A 62 -1.65 8.33 16.97
N ALA A 63 -2.48 9.24 17.51
CA ALA A 63 -2.46 10.67 17.17
C ALA A 63 -1.19 11.40 17.63
N ALA A 64 -0.49 10.87 18.65
CA ALA A 64 0.76 11.45 19.13
C ALA A 64 1.98 11.13 18.24
N ILE A 65 1.82 10.25 17.25
CA ILE A 65 2.88 9.96 16.26
C ILE A 65 2.86 11.04 15.18
N ALA A 66 3.89 11.86 15.13
CA ALA A 66 4.02 12.98 14.17
C ALA A 66 5.05 12.70 13.06
N SER A 67 5.97 11.75 13.27
CA SER A 67 6.96 11.37 12.26
C SER A 67 7.40 9.92 12.45
N LEU A 68 7.85 9.29 11.36
CA LEU A 68 8.39 7.94 11.34
C LEU A 68 9.65 7.91 10.47
N VAL A 69 10.70 7.30 11.00
CA VAL A 69 11.88 6.90 10.24
C VAL A 69 12.02 5.40 10.37
N ALA A 70 11.93 4.69 9.27
CA ALA A 70 12.05 3.24 9.25
C ALA A 70 13.16 2.79 8.31
N LYS A 71 13.82 1.69 8.67
CA LYS A 71 14.91 1.08 7.89
C LYS A 71 14.68 -0.40 7.75
N GLY A 72 15.15 -0.96 6.65
CA GLY A 72 15.00 -2.38 6.40
C GLY A 72 15.61 -2.81 5.06
N THR A 73 15.02 -3.83 4.50
CA THR A 73 15.38 -4.35 3.18
C THR A 73 14.17 -4.36 2.25
N TYR A 74 14.42 -4.13 0.98
CA TYR A 74 13.48 -4.24 -0.12
C TYR A 74 13.93 -5.34 -1.06
N GLN A 75 12.99 -6.13 -1.53
CA GLN A 75 13.17 -7.13 -2.59
C GLN A 75 12.01 -7.01 -3.57
N GLY A 76 12.27 -6.99 -4.87
CA GLY A 76 11.18 -6.94 -5.85
C GLY A 76 11.58 -6.26 -7.13
N TYR A 77 10.60 -5.61 -7.76
CA TYR A 77 10.77 -4.94 -9.04
C TYR A 77 11.96 -3.96 -9.03
N SER A 78 12.77 -4.00 -10.07
CA SER A 78 14.02 -3.20 -10.23
C SER A 78 15.18 -3.53 -9.26
N ALA A 79 15.01 -4.49 -8.34
CA ALA A 79 16.15 -5.16 -7.73
C ALA A 79 16.54 -6.38 -8.58
N GLU A 80 17.82 -6.79 -8.56
CA GLU A 80 18.21 -8.06 -9.18
C GLU A 80 17.42 -9.21 -8.54
N GLU A 81 17.07 -10.21 -9.34
CA GLU A 81 16.23 -11.33 -8.89
C GLU A 81 16.79 -11.97 -7.61
N GLY A 82 15.97 -12.00 -6.56
CA GLY A 82 16.34 -12.54 -5.25
C GLY A 82 17.21 -11.63 -4.37
N GLN A 83 17.66 -10.48 -4.87
CA GLN A 83 18.50 -9.57 -4.09
C GLN A 83 17.67 -8.74 -3.11
N LYS A 84 18.15 -8.62 -1.87
CA LYS A 84 17.66 -7.71 -0.87
C LYS A 84 18.55 -6.47 -0.83
N ILE A 85 17.96 -5.31 -1.05
CA ILE A 85 18.66 -4.01 -1.02
C ILE A 85 18.17 -3.19 0.18
N PRO A 86 18.99 -2.29 0.73
CA PRO A 86 18.56 -1.42 1.83
C PRO A 86 17.39 -0.55 1.41
N VAL A 87 16.46 -0.30 2.36
CA VAL A 87 15.35 0.63 2.17
C VAL A 87 15.20 1.53 3.39
N ASP A 88 14.99 2.81 3.14
CA ASP A 88 14.59 3.81 4.11
C ASP A 88 13.15 4.29 3.83
N ILE A 89 12.35 4.44 4.88
CA ILE A 89 11.03 5.06 4.80
C ILE A 89 11.00 6.24 5.77
N TYR A 90 10.63 7.40 5.24
CA TYR A 90 10.41 8.63 5.98
C TYR A 90 8.93 9.01 5.85
N ALA A 91 8.27 9.30 6.98
CA ALA A 91 6.92 9.82 6.95
C ALA A 91 6.76 10.94 7.98
N LYS A 92 6.00 11.98 7.63
CA LYS A 92 5.71 13.13 8.49
C LYS A 92 4.25 13.52 8.36
N SER A 93 3.60 13.64 9.51
CA SER A 93 2.20 14.06 9.59
C SER A 93 2.02 15.49 9.05
N PRO A 94 0.89 15.83 8.39
CA PRO A 94 -0.25 14.92 8.24
C PRO A 94 -0.11 13.88 7.12
N MET A 95 0.68 14.12 6.05
CA MET A 95 0.70 13.24 4.90
C MET A 95 1.91 13.43 3.97
N GLN A 96 3.12 13.50 4.53
CA GLN A 96 4.35 13.40 3.74
C GLN A 96 4.94 12.00 3.89
N ARG A 97 5.39 11.41 2.79
CA ARG A 97 6.03 10.09 2.82
C ARG A 97 7.06 9.97 1.69
N SER A 98 8.20 9.39 2.01
CA SER A 98 9.21 9.00 1.03
C SER A 98 9.69 7.59 1.37
N GLN A 99 9.72 6.71 0.37
CA GLN A 99 10.32 5.39 0.45
C GLN A 99 11.46 5.34 -0.55
N ILE A 100 12.65 4.99 -0.09
CA ILE A 100 13.89 5.02 -0.87
C ILE A 100 14.56 3.66 -0.76
N ALA A 101 14.66 2.94 -1.86
CA ALA A 101 15.41 1.68 -1.95
C ALA A 101 16.75 1.95 -2.66
N HIS A 102 17.85 1.59 -2.01
CA HIS A 102 19.21 1.94 -2.45
C HIS A 102 19.78 0.86 -3.36
N THR A 103 19.71 1.09 -4.68
CA THR A 103 20.29 0.19 -5.66
C THR A 103 21.75 0.57 -5.99
N LEU A 104 22.48 -0.32 -6.65
CA LEU A 104 23.84 -0.05 -7.13
C LEU A 104 23.89 1.10 -8.17
N ASN A 105 22.79 1.33 -8.88
CA ASN A 105 22.69 2.31 -9.96
C ASN A 105 22.07 3.64 -9.52
N GLY A 106 21.77 3.80 -8.23
CA GLY A 106 21.09 4.97 -7.64
C GLY A 106 19.83 4.57 -6.88
N ASP A 107 19.12 5.56 -6.40
CA ASP A 107 17.96 5.35 -5.54
C ASP A 107 16.69 5.11 -6.35
N LEU A 108 15.94 4.07 -5.99
CA LEU A 108 14.54 3.92 -6.37
C LEU A 108 13.70 4.61 -5.31
N ALA A 109 12.95 5.65 -5.66
CA ALA A 109 12.16 6.36 -4.67
C ALA A 109 10.73 6.62 -5.12
N THR A 110 9.81 6.57 -4.17
CA THR A 110 8.48 7.15 -4.29
C THR A 110 8.30 8.16 -3.19
N THR A 111 8.08 9.42 -3.56
CA THR A 111 7.96 10.54 -2.61
C THR A 111 6.64 11.25 -2.82
N TYR A 112 5.91 11.47 -1.73
CA TYR A 112 4.75 12.36 -1.66
C TYR A 112 5.07 13.51 -0.69
N ASP A 113 5.07 14.74 -1.19
CA ASP A 113 5.48 15.94 -0.43
C ASP A 113 4.34 16.57 0.38
N GLY A 114 3.14 16.00 0.31
CA GLY A 114 1.90 16.53 0.88
C GLY A 114 0.96 17.15 -0.17
N ASN A 115 1.44 17.33 -1.40
CA ASN A 115 0.66 17.89 -2.50
C ASN A 115 0.89 17.14 -3.82
N ALA A 116 2.15 16.84 -4.14
CA ALA A 116 2.56 16.16 -5.36
C ALA A 116 3.35 14.88 -5.03
N ALA A 117 3.29 13.91 -5.93
CA ALA A 117 4.08 12.69 -5.81
C ALA A 117 5.04 12.51 -6.98
N TYR A 118 6.17 11.89 -6.70
CA TYR A 118 7.24 11.66 -7.64
C TYR A 118 7.74 10.22 -7.52
N SER A 119 8.04 9.61 -8.67
CA SER A 119 8.79 8.36 -8.77
C SER A 119 10.16 8.65 -9.32
N GLU A 120 11.20 8.10 -8.68
CA GLU A 120 12.57 8.11 -9.16
C GLU A 120 13.00 6.68 -9.49
N VAL A 121 13.45 6.48 -10.74
CA VAL A 121 13.91 5.19 -11.25
C VAL A 121 15.24 5.41 -11.96
N PRO A 122 16.38 4.99 -11.39
CA PRO A 122 17.68 5.14 -12.01
C PRO A 122 17.74 4.42 -13.36
N GLY A 123 18.35 5.06 -14.34
CA GLY A 123 18.52 4.49 -15.69
C GLY A 123 17.26 4.52 -16.58
N ALA A 124 16.12 4.93 -16.07
CA ALA A 124 14.93 5.15 -16.90
C ALA A 124 15.14 6.32 -17.89
N PRO A 125 14.49 6.32 -19.07
CA PRO A 125 14.56 7.44 -20.01
C PRO A 125 14.12 8.77 -19.39
N VAL A 126 13.19 8.72 -18.45
CA VAL A 126 12.78 9.84 -17.59
C VAL A 126 13.01 9.42 -16.13
N PRO A 127 14.19 9.73 -15.56
CA PRO A 127 14.57 9.24 -14.24
C PRO A 127 13.68 9.73 -13.09
N VAL A 128 13.08 10.90 -13.23
CA VAL A 128 12.15 11.47 -12.24
C VAL A 128 10.83 11.81 -12.91
N LEU A 129 9.79 11.07 -12.54
CA LEU A 129 8.45 11.22 -13.09
C LEU A 129 7.50 11.79 -12.03
N GLY A 130 6.73 12.83 -12.37
CA GLY A 130 5.59 13.27 -11.58
C GLY A 130 4.44 12.28 -11.69
N LEU A 131 3.96 11.78 -10.56
CA LEU A 131 2.82 10.85 -10.53
C LEU A 131 1.51 11.63 -10.66
N THR A 132 0.56 11.06 -11.39
CA THR A 132 -0.77 11.64 -11.64
C THR A 132 -1.86 10.60 -11.49
N GLY A 133 -3.13 11.04 -11.43
CA GLY A 133 -4.27 10.11 -11.36
C GLY A 133 -4.15 9.14 -10.19
N ALA A 134 -4.42 7.87 -10.45
CA ALA A 134 -4.46 6.83 -9.42
C ALA A 134 -3.10 6.54 -8.76
N GLU A 135 -1.99 6.79 -9.43
CA GLU A 135 -0.65 6.64 -8.84
C GLU A 135 -0.38 7.73 -7.80
N LEU A 136 -0.76 8.98 -8.08
CA LEU A 136 -0.73 10.06 -7.11
C LEU A 136 -1.61 9.75 -5.90
N GLU A 137 -2.85 9.30 -6.13
CA GLU A 137 -3.76 8.93 -5.05
C GLU A 137 -3.26 7.73 -4.23
N GLY A 138 -2.55 6.80 -4.87
CA GLY A 138 -1.88 5.70 -4.19
C GLY A 138 -0.78 6.18 -3.25
N ALA A 139 0.11 7.06 -3.72
CA ALA A 139 1.16 7.63 -2.89
C ALA A 139 0.60 8.45 -1.71
N LYS A 140 -0.48 9.21 -1.96
CA LYS A 140 -1.22 9.92 -0.91
C LYS A 140 -1.83 8.96 0.12
N LEU A 141 -2.45 7.87 -0.33
CA LEU A 141 -3.03 6.86 0.55
C LEU A 141 -1.97 6.22 1.46
N ASP A 142 -0.81 5.87 0.91
CA ASP A 142 0.29 5.29 1.68
C ASP A 142 0.82 6.28 2.75
N ALA A 143 0.85 7.58 2.41
CA ALA A 143 1.20 8.63 3.37
C ALA A 143 0.16 8.78 4.48
N LEU A 144 -1.14 8.78 4.13
CA LEU A 144 -2.25 8.87 5.08
C LEU A 144 -2.29 7.67 6.04
N LEU A 145 -2.09 6.46 5.53
CA LEU A 145 -2.09 5.24 6.34
C LEU A 145 -0.86 5.10 7.24
N SER A 146 0.19 5.90 7.00
CA SER A 146 1.30 6.02 7.94
C SER A 146 0.86 6.72 9.26
N PHE A 147 -0.24 7.49 9.24
CA PHE A 147 -0.80 8.22 10.39
C PHE A 147 -2.31 7.99 10.50
N PRO A 148 -2.77 6.78 10.88
CA PRO A 148 -4.17 6.37 10.75
C PRO A 148 -5.11 6.99 11.78
N ALA A 149 -4.65 7.89 12.66
CA ALA A 149 -5.51 8.55 13.66
C ALA A 149 -6.74 9.22 13.04
N GLY A 150 -6.60 9.79 11.83
CA GLY A 150 -7.68 10.44 11.09
C GLY A 150 -8.44 9.52 10.13
N ILE A 151 -8.27 8.21 10.19
CA ILE A 151 -8.80 7.28 9.17
C ILE A 151 -10.30 7.47 8.90
N LYS A 152 -11.09 7.78 9.91
CA LYS A 152 -12.53 8.01 9.78
C LYS A 152 -12.90 9.23 8.93
N THR A 153 -12.02 10.23 8.85
CA THR A 153 -12.22 11.48 8.12
C THR A 153 -11.48 11.54 6.78
N MET A 154 -10.55 10.63 6.57
CA MET A 154 -9.79 10.52 5.31
C MET A 154 -10.63 9.98 4.17
N PHE A 155 -11.72 9.28 4.50
CA PHE A 155 -12.63 8.65 3.55
C PHE A 155 -14.07 9.08 3.80
N SER A 156 -14.86 8.97 2.76
CA SER A 156 -16.32 9.12 2.78
C SER A 156 -17.01 7.84 2.30
N ASP A 157 -18.33 7.79 2.39
CA ASP A 157 -19.17 6.71 1.84
C ASP A 157 -18.72 5.31 2.25
N TRP A 158 -18.57 5.10 3.55
CA TRP A 158 -18.18 3.81 4.11
C TRP A 158 -19.23 2.73 3.85
N LYS A 159 -18.77 1.55 3.40
CA LYS A 159 -19.56 0.33 3.21
C LYS A 159 -18.83 -0.85 3.82
N VAL A 160 -19.55 -1.80 4.34
CA VAL A 160 -18.99 -3.04 4.91
C VAL A 160 -19.42 -4.22 4.06
N GLY A 161 -18.44 -4.95 3.53
CA GLY A 161 -18.65 -6.15 2.71
C GLY A 161 -18.83 -7.41 3.55
N PHE A 162 -18.99 -8.54 2.86
CA PHE A 162 -18.87 -9.84 3.49
C PHE A 162 -17.45 -10.06 4.00
N PRO A 163 -17.26 -10.69 5.16
CA PRO A 163 -15.93 -11.06 5.63
C PRO A 163 -15.28 -12.04 4.66
N VAL A 164 -13.95 -11.97 4.57
CA VAL A 164 -13.14 -12.84 3.73
C VAL A 164 -12.02 -13.46 4.54
N GLU A 165 -11.55 -14.63 4.13
CA GLU A 165 -10.39 -15.27 4.75
C GLU A 165 -9.10 -14.71 4.14
N ILE A 166 -8.18 -14.23 4.99
CA ILE A 166 -6.82 -13.81 4.61
C ILE A 166 -5.83 -14.53 5.51
N ALA A 167 -4.93 -15.30 4.89
CA ALA A 167 -3.86 -16.04 5.59
C ALA A 167 -4.38 -16.92 6.76
N GLY A 168 -5.57 -17.54 6.58
CA GLY A 168 -6.17 -18.43 7.58
C GLY A 168 -6.89 -17.71 8.74
N SER A 169 -7.20 -16.43 8.58
CA SER A 169 -7.99 -15.66 9.55
C SER A 169 -9.08 -14.88 8.83
N ASP A 170 -10.27 -14.80 9.44
CA ASP A 170 -11.36 -13.96 8.92
C ASP A 170 -11.03 -12.48 9.07
N ALA A 171 -11.31 -11.71 8.04
CA ALA A 171 -11.12 -10.27 7.99
C ALA A 171 -12.43 -9.57 7.65
N ASP A 172 -12.74 -8.49 8.37
CA ASP A 172 -13.81 -7.56 8.01
C ASP A 172 -13.35 -6.70 6.83
N VAL A 173 -14.21 -6.59 5.82
CA VAL A 173 -13.92 -5.80 4.60
C VAL A 173 -14.68 -4.50 4.66
N VAL A 174 -13.96 -3.39 4.69
CA VAL A 174 -14.53 -2.04 4.73
C VAL A 174 -14.07 -1.25 3.51
N GLN A 175 -15.01 -0.78 2.71
CA GLN A 175 -14.71 0.10 1.58
C GLN A 175 -15.03 1.54 1.94
N GLY A 176 -14.10 2.44 1.69
CA GLY A 176 -14.31 3.88 1.74
C GLY A 176 -13.91 4.54 0.42
N ARG A 177 -14.31 5.79 0.22
CA ARG A 177 -13.87 6.63 -0.89
C ARG A 177 -12.90 7.68 -0.39
N LEU A 178 -11.67 7.64 -0.90
CA LEU A 178 -10.61 8.57 -0.49
C LEU A 178 -11.00 10.01 -0.86
N THR A 179 -10.93 10.91 0.09
CA THR A 179 -11.30 12.31 -0.11
C THR A 179 -10.09 13.15 -0.53
N PRO A 180 -10.21 14.06 -1.51
CA PRO A 180 -11.40 14.43 -2.32
C PRO A 180 -11.54 13.62 -3.62
N SER A 181 -10.63 12.73 -3.96
CA SER A 181 -10.55 12.04 -5.27
C SER A 181 -11.69 11.06 -5.54
N SER A 182 -12.38 10.61 -4.49
CA SER A 182 -13.39 9.56 -4.55
C SER A 182 -12.87 8.19 -4.99
N LEU A 183 -11.54 7.97 -4.95
CA LEU A 183 -10.94 6.66 -5.24
C LEU A 183 -11.50 5.62 -4.26
N PRO A 184 -12.12 4.51 -4.73
CA PRO A 184 -12.55 3.44 -3.86
C PRO A 184 -11.34 2.67 -3.34
N VAL A 185 -11.31 2.47 -2.03
CA VAL A 185 -10.26 1.71 -1.33
C VAL A 185 -10.91 0.71 -0.40
N LYS A 186 -10.54 -0.55 -0.49
CA LYS A 186 -10.92 -1.58 0.47
C LYS A 186 -9.84 -1.75 1.51
N LEU A 187 -10.25 -1.81 2.75
CA LEU A 187 -9.42 -2.06 3.92
C LEU A 187 -9.91 -3.34 4.59
N TYR A 188 -8.99 -4.23 4.91
CA TYR A 188 -9.28 -5.54 5.47
C TYR A 188 -8.70 -5.61 6.88
N PHE A 189 -9.57 -5.79 7.86
CA PHE A 189 -9.20 -5.82 9.26
C PHE A 189 -9.37 -7.23 9.82
N ASP A 190 -8.30 -7.83 10.30
CA ASP A 190 -8.35 -9.14 10.94
C ASP A 190 -9.32 -9.14 12.13
N GLN A 191 -10.30 -10.03 12.11
CA GLN A 191 -11.36 -10.05 13.11
C GLN A 191 -10.87 -10.36 14.52
N LYS A 192 -9.78 -11.13 14.66
CA LYS A 192 -9.24 -11.51 15.97
C LYS A 192 -8.43 -10.41 16.60
N THR A 193 -7.59 -9.75 15.81
CA THR A 193 -6.64 -8.75 16.29
C THR A 193 -7.12 -7.31 16.10
N GLY A 194 -8.05 -7.06 15.18
CA GLY A 194 -8.49 -5.73 14.77
C GLY A 194 -7.48 -4.98 13.91
N LEU A 195 -6.34 -5.58 13.53
CA LEU A 195 -5.29 -4.93 12.77
C LEU A 195 -5.61 -4.91 11.27
N LEU A 196 -5.18 -3.88 10.57
CA LEU A 196 -5.25 -3.79 9.12
C LEU A 196 -4.27 -4.81 8.53
N VAL A 197 -4.75 -5.77 7.76
CA VAL A 197 -3.92 -6.82 7.16
C VAL A 197 -3.77 -6.66 5.66
N ARG A 198 -4.68 -5.91 5.01
CA ARG A 198 -4.63 -5.65 3.57
C ARG A 198 -5.32 -4.35 3.23
N GLN A 199 -4.82 -3.65 2.22
CA GLN A 199 -5.56 -2.64 1.47
C GLN A 199 -5.56 -3.00 -0.02
N VAL A 200 -6.64 -2.66 -0.71
CA VAL A 200 -6.75 -2.79 -2.16
C VAL A 200 -7.34 -1.52 -2.74
N ARG A 201 -6.68 -0.98 -3.77
CA ARG A 201 -7.19 0.11 -4.59
C ARG A 201 -7.19 -0.32 -6.06
N TYR A 202 -8.07 0.26 -6.84
CA TYR A 202 -8.19 -0.04 -8.26
C TYR A 202 -7.85 1.17 -9.11
N THR A 203 -7.09 0.94 -10.18
CA THR A 203 -6.78 1.92 -11.20
C THR A 203 -7.53 1.56 -12.47
N GLU A 204 -8.28 2.50 -13.04
CA GLU A 204 -8.89 2.32 -14.35
C GLU A 204 -7.82 2.50 -15.43
N SER A 205 -7.76 1.57 -16.36
CA SER A 205 -6.88 1.61 -17.52
C SER A 205 -7.65 1.26 -18.78
N PRO A 206 -7.12 1.56 -19.99
CA PRO A 206 -7.74 1.13 -21.24
C PRO A 206 -7.90 -0.39 -21.36
N LEU A 207 -7.17 -1.17 -20.57
CA LEU A 207 -7.24 -2.63 -20.52
C LEU A 207 -8.17 -3.15 -19.41
N GLY A 208 -8.82 -2.26 -18.67
CA GLY A 208 -9.69 -2.59 -17.55
C GLY A 208 -9.14 -2.13 -16.20
N ARG A 209 -9.75 -2.61 -15.13
CA ARG A 209 -9.35 -2.32 -13.76
C ARG A 209 -8.13 -3.12 -13.33
N ASN A 210 -7.12 -2.42 -12.85
CA ASN A 210 -5.92 -3.01 -12.27
C ASN A 210 -5.91 -2.81 -10.76
N ALA A 211 -5.76 -3.90 -10.01
CA ALA A 211 -5.63 -3.83 -8.57
C ALA A 211 -4.19 -3.52 -8.16
N THR A 212 -4.02 -2.65 -7.18
CA THR A 212 -2.83 -2.58 -6.34
C THR A 212 -3.22 -3.03 -4.94
N GLN A 213 -2.58 -4.08 -4.47
CA GLN A 213 -2.78 -4.64 -3.14
C GLN A 213 -1.56 -4.36 -2.27
N VAL A 214 -1.79 -4.00 -1.01
CA VAL A 214 -0.73 -3.89 -0.01
C VAL A 214 -1.11 -4.75 1.18
N ASP A 215 -0.28 -5.73 1.50
CA ASP A 215 -0.43 -6.60 2.66
C ASP A 215 0.48 -6.14 3.80
N TYR A 216 -0.05 -6.15 5.01
CA TYR A 216 0.62 -5.72 6.23
C TYR A 216 0.71 -6.88 7.21
N SER A 217 1.89 -7.15 7.74
CA SER A 217 2.10 -8.20 8.74
C SER A 217 3.25 -7.85 9.70
N ASP A 218 3.58 -8.75 10.61
CA ASP A 218 4.66 -8.57 11.59
C ASP A 218 4.49 -7.27 12.40
N TYR A 219 3.32 -7.09 13.00
CA TYR A 219 3.04 -5.92 13.83
C TYR A 219 3.80 -5.95 15.14
N ARG A 220 4.62 -4.91 15.38
CA ARG A 220 5.41 -4.74 16.60
C ARG A 220 5.10 -3.40 17.25
N ALA A 221 5.30 -3.31 18.58
CA ALA A 221 5.08 -2.07 19.31
C ALA A 221 6.26 -1.10 19.16
N VAL A 222 5.96 0.13 18.75
CA VAL A 222 6.90 1.26 18.68
C VAL A 222 6.27 2.41 19.44
N ASN A 223 6.89 2.85 20.54
CA ASN A 223 6.34 3.89 21.44
C ASN A 223 4.88 3.61 21.86
N GLY A 224 4.53 2.32 22.08
CA GLY A 224 3.20 1.90 22.49
C GLY A 224 2.15 1.89 21.38
N VAL A 225 2.54 2.11 20.12
CA VAL A 225 1.70 1.96 18.92
C VAL A 225 2.19 0.75 18.12
N LYS A 226 1.29 -0.13 17.73
CA LYS A 226 1.62 -1.27 16.83
C LYS A 226 1.78 -0.78 15.41
N MET A 227 2.89 -1.11 14.78
CA MET A 227 3.24 -0.78 13.40
C MET A 227 3.65 -2.03 12.63
N PRO A 228 3.31 -2.15 11.33
CA PRO A 228 3.72 -3.30 10.53
C PRO A 228 5.21 -3.21 10.20
N PHE A 229 5.92 -4.32 10.36
CA PHE A 229 7.33 -4.45 9.99
C PHE A 229 7.53 -5.22 8.69
N HIS A 230 6.46 -5.81 8.15
CA HIS A 230 6.48 -6.46 6.85
C HIS A 230 5.35 -5.90 5.98
N ILE A 231 5.71 -5.39 4.81
CA ILE A 231 4.80 -4.72 3.87
C ILE A 231 5.06 -5.29 2.48
N VAL A 232 4.03 -5.89 1.88
CA VAL A 232 4.12 -6.44 0.54
C VAL A 232 3.16 -5.70 -0.37
N THR A 233 3.70 -5.02 -1.38
CA THR A 233 2.90 -4.37 -2.41
C THR A 233 2.90 -5.22 -3.67
N SER A 234 1.73 -5.53 -4.19
CA SER A 234 1.53 -6.29 -5.43
C SER A 234 0.68 -5.49 -6.40
N TRP A 235 1.10 -5.45 -7.66
CA TRP A 235 0.40 -4.78 -8.75
C TRP A 235 0.42 -5.67 -10.00
N PHE A 236 -0.20 -5.23 -11.10
CA PHE A 236 -0.47 -6.03 -12.29
C PHE A 236 0.74 -6.85 -12.79
N ASP A 237 1.93 -6.28 -12.80
CA ASP A 237 3.13 -6.89 -13.38
C ASP A 237 4.33 -6.95 -12.41
N GLY A 238 4.09 -6.72 -11.12
CA GLY A 238 5.19 -6.70 -10.17
C GLY A 238 4.79 -6.87 -8.71
N ARG A 239 5.82 -7.00 -7.89
CA ARG A 239 5.73 -7.11 -6.45
C ARG A 239 6.93 -6.42 -5.81
N GLY A 240 6.68 -5.75 -4.69
CA GLY A 240 7.71 -5.23 -3.80
C GLY A 240 7.49 -5.76 -2.40
N ASP A 241 8.54 -6.25 -1.76
CA ASP A 241 8.54 -6.82 -0.43
C ASP A 241 9.50 -6.01 0.45
N VAL A 242 8.95 -5.34 1.46
CA VAL A 242 9.70 -4.53 2.43
C VAL A 242 9.67 -5.23 3.78
N GLN A 243 10.85 -5.63 4.26
CA GLN A 243 11.04 -6.13 5.61
C GLN A 243 11.79 -5.09 6.43
N LEU A 244 11.08 -4.43 7.37
CA LEU A 244 11.67 -3.44 8.26
C LEU A 244 12.41 -4.13 9.41
N SER A 245 13.56 -3.59 9.77
CA SER A 245 14.32 -3.99 10.95
C SER A 245 14.11 -3.01 12.12
N GLU A 246 13.86 -1.74 11.80
CA GLU A 246 13.75 -0.66 12.77
C GLU A 246 12.68 0.37 12.34
N ILE A 247 11.93 0.87 13.31
CA ILE A 247 11.05 2.05 13.17
C ILE A 247 11.29 2.97 14.37
N GLN A 248 11.63 4.23 14.10
CA GLN A 248 11.75 5.28 15.08
C GLN A 248 10.56 6.25 14.93
N ALA A 249 9.74 6.36 15.96
CA ALA A 249 8.64 7.31 16.01
C ALA A 249 9.09 8.65 16.61
N ASN A 250 8.53 9.73 16.06
CA ASN A 250 8.80 11.12 16.50
C ASN A 250 10.26 11.54 16.33
N ALA A 251 11.01 10.91 15.43
CA ALA A 251 12.35 11.30 15.06
C ALA A 251 12.34 12.59 14.20
N ALA A 252 13.40 13.40 14.32
CA ALA A 252 13.60 14.53 13.45
C ALA A 252 13.90 14.06 12.02
N ILE A 253 13.23 14.65 11.01
CA ILE A 253 13.41 14.32 9.60
C ILE A 253 13.76 15.60 8.85
N ASP A 254 14.84 15.55 8.06
CA ASP A 254 15.19 16.63 7.16
C ASP A 254 14.08 16.79 6.09
N ALA A 255 13.57 18.00 5.95
CA ALA A 255 12.55 18.33 4.96
C ALA A 255 12.98 18.03 3.51
N ALA A 256 14.27 17.93 3.25
CA ALA A 256 14.82 17.54 1.95
C ALA A 256 14.39 16.12 1.53
N LYS A 257 14.09 15.23 2.50
CA LYS A 257 13.62 13.87 2.23
C LYS A 257 12.26 13.80 1.53
N PHE A 258 11.48 14.88 1.58
CA PHE A 258 10.16 14.97 0.96
C PHE A 258 10.13 15.86 -0.29
N ARG A 259 11.28 16.38 -0.74
CA ARG A 259 11.35 17.21 -1.94
C ARG A 259 11.31 16.34 -3.20
N LYS A 260 10.89 16.95 -4.31
CA LYS A 260 11.06 16.36 -5.63
C LYS A 260 12.52 15.92 -5.81
N PRO A 261 12.80 14.66 -6.16
CA PRO A 261 14.15 14.20 -6.45
C PRO A 261 14.80 15.05 -7.56
N ALA A 262 16.09 15.31 -7.43
CA ALA A 262 16.85 15.95 -8.50
C ALA A 262 17.15 14.92 -9.60
N PRO A 263 17.08 15.28 -10.88
CA PRO A 263 17.52 14.40 -11.94
C PRO A 263 18.97 13.96 -11.69
N PRO A 264 19.32 12.68 -11.94
CA PRO A 264 20.69 12.22 -11.81
C PRO A 264 21.60 13.03 -12.73
N THR A 265 22.78 13.38 -12.23
CA THR A 265 23.78 14.07 -13.03
C THR A 265 24.24 13.15 -14.16
N PRO A 266 24.25 13.58 -15.43
CA PRO A 266 24.76 12.74 -16.52
C PRO A 266 26.19 12.27 -16.20
N PRO A 267 26.56 11.03 -16.52
CA PRO A 267 27.93 10.59 -16.40
C PRO A 267 28.82 11.50 -17.24
N LYS A 268 29.95 11.92 -16.64
CA LYS A 268 30.97 12.75 -17.32
C LYS A 268 31.69 11.94 -18.39
#